data_3e399ed2d8e83b8bd5264673ae53d7a8
#
_entry.id   3e399ed2d8e83b8bd5264673ae53d7a8
#
_cell.length_a   1.000
_cell.length_b   1.000
_cell.length_c   1.000
_cell.angle_alpha   90.00
_cell.angle_beta   90.00
_cell.angle_gamma   90.00
#
_symmetry.space_group_name_H-M   'P 1'
#
loop_
_entity.id
_entity.type
_entity.pdbx_description
1 polymer ?
#
loop_
_entity_poly.entity_id
_entity_poly.type
_entity_poly.pdbx_seq_one_letter_code
_entity_poly.pdbx_strand_id
1 'polypeptide(L)'
;MKRSNGTIGLSLDYHAHVLPGCDHGSDGLETSLRQLDMAAAAGIRTVCVTPHFYPHRESAQSFLRRRAECAQLLRAHLPEQAPQICLGAEVLICDGMERLDGLHRLCREGTNELLLEMPFYAWPASVRDTLYHLLDLQDIQIVLAHAERYPAADIGQLVRDGVPLQLNAACLTKPLHRKRCLTWIKDGCVRYLGSDIHMLGSGYQDWEKCARLLEKRMP
;
A
#
# COMPACT_ATOMS: atom_id res chain seq x y z
N MET A 1 -23.34 1.42 -3.11
CA MET A 1 -22.51 0.39 -3.77
C MET A 1 -22.55 -0.91 -2.99
N LYS A 2 -22.76 -2.07 -3.64
CA LYS A 2 -22.64 -3.39 -2.97
C LYS A 2 -21.16 -3.60 -2.65
N ARG A 3 -20.80 -3.69 -1.37
CA ARG A 3 -19.46 -4.09 -0.94
C ARG A 3 -19.20 -5.49 -1.49
N SER A 4 -18.10 -5.66 -2.22
CA SER A 4 -17.74 -6.99 -2.72
C SER A 4 -17.35 -7.87 -1.53
N ASN A 5 -18.03 -9.00 -1.36
CA ASN A 5 -17.61 -10.10 -0.47
C ASN A 5 -16.35 -10.80 -1.06
N GLY A 6 -15.36 -10.03 -1.48
CA GLY A 6 -14.13 -10.58 -2.01
C GLY A 6 -13.25 -11.09 -0.87
N THR A 7 -12.85 -12.34 -0.96
CA THR A 7 -11.78 -12.89 -0.11
C THR A 7 -10.52 -12.06 -0.32
N ILE A 8 -9.88 -11.57 0.75
CA ILE A 8 -8.61 -10.84 0.66
C ILE A 8 -7.56 -11.78 0.07
N GLY A 9 -6.95 -11.38 -1.05
CA GLY A 9 -5.90 -12.15 -1.71
C GLY A 9 -4.62 -12.16 -0.87
N LEU A 10 -4.24 -13.32 -0.35
CA LEU A 10 -3.03 -13.50 0.45
C LEU A 10 -1.76 -13.70 -0.39
N SER A 11 -1.90 -13.83 -1.70
CA SER A 11 -0.76 -13.97 -2.63
C SER A 11 -0.27 -12.65 -3.24
N LEU A 12 -0.93 -11.53 -2.90
CA LEU A 12 -0.55 -10.18 -3.31
C LEU A 12 -0.15 -9.36 -2.09
N ASP A 13 1.08 -8.89 -2.07
CA ASP A 13 1.52 -7.81 -1.19
C ASP A 13 1.28 -6.48 -1.91
N TYR A 14 0.31 -5.71 -1.43
CA TYR A 14 -0.12 -4.48 -2.12
C TYR A 14 0.74 -3.25 -1.78
N HIS A 15 1.59 -3.34 -0.75
CA HIS A 15 2.35 -2.21 -0.23
C HIS A 15 3.71 -2.67 0.29
N ALA A 16 4.78 -2.36 -0.45
CA ALA A 16 6.15 -2.74 -0.10
C ALA A 16 7.20 -1.78 -0.66
N HIS A 17 8.27 -1.53 0.10
CA HIS A 17 9.38 -0.64 -0.25
C HIS A 17 10.63 -1.45 -0.59
N VAL A 18 10.55 -2.20 -1.70
CA VAL A 18 11.59 -3.13 -2.11
C VAL A 18 12.41 -2.67 -3.33
N LEU A 19 12.16 -1.47 -3.87
CA LEU A 19 12.99 -0.93 -4.95
C LEU A 19 14.35 -0.47 -4.41
N PRO A 20 15.48 -0.94 -4.99
CA PRO A 20 16.81 -0.67 -4.46
C PRO A 20 17.15 0.81 -4.50
N GLY A 21 17.36 1.43 -3.34
CA GLY A 21 17.75 2.84 -3.20
C GLY A 21 16.74 3.86 -3.74
N CYS A 22 15.48 3.46 -3.94
CA CYS A 22 14.46 4.34 -4.50
C CYS A 22 13.93 5.34 -3.47
N ASP A 23 13.78 4.90 -2.24
CA ASP A 23 13.33 5.67 -1.07
C ASP A 23 14.10 5.21 0.18
N HIS A 24 13.53 5.39 1.38
CA HIS A 24 14.15 4.92 2.63
C HIS A 24 13.81 3.45 2.98
N GLY A 25 13.24 2.70 2.03
CA GLY A 25 13.02 1.26 2.16
C GLY A 25 14.29 0.45 1.91
N SER A 26 14.31 -0.37 0.87
CA SER A 26 15.52 -1.14 0.52
C SER A 26 16.71 -0.22 0.20
N ASP A 27 17.83 -0.43 0.90
CA ASP A 27 19.07 0.35 0.74
C ASP A 27 19.89 -0.06 -0.49
N GLY A 28 19.56 -1.18 -1.13
CA GLY A 28 20.29 -1.68 -2.30
C GLY A 28 19.75 -2.99 -2.85
N LEU A 29 20.36 -3.43 -3.94
CA LEU A 29 19.91 -4.60 -4.69
C LEU A 29 19.89 -5.89 -3.84
N GLU A 30 20.92 -6.11 -3.02
CA GLU A 30 20.99 -7.30 -2.16
C GLU A 30 19.82 -7.34 -1.18
N THR A 31 19.55 -6.22 -0.51
CA THR A 31 18.40 -6.09 0.41
C THR A 31 17.08 -6.33 -0.32
N SER A 32 16.90 -5.76 -1.51
CA SER A 32 15.72 -5.96 -2.34
C SER A 32 15.49 -7.43 -2.68
N LEU A 33 16.51 -8.14 -3.14
CA LEU A 33 16.42 -9.56 -3.48
C LEU A 33 16.07 -10.40 -2.25
N ARG A 34 16.70 -10.14 -1.10
CA ARG A 34 16.38 -10.83 0.15
C ARG A 34 14.95 -10.56 0.63
N GLN A 35 14.43 -9.33 0.47
CA GLN A 35 13.03 -9.02 0.78
C GLN A 35 12.07 -9.82 -0.12
N LEU A 36 12.37 -9.95 -1.42
CA LEU A 36 11.57 -10.74 -2.35
C LEU A 36 11.64 -12.24 -2.07
N ASP A 37 12.81 -12.77 -1.64
CA ASP A 37 12.93 -14.16 -1.19
C ASP A 37 12.05 -14.42 0.04
N MET A 38 12.02 -13.48 0.99
CA MET A 38 11.13 -13.57 2.16
C MET A 38 9.65 -13.52 1.76
N ALA A 39 9.30 -12.69 0.76
CA ALA A 39 7.94 -12.63 0.21
C ALA A 39 7.54 -13.98 -0.42
N ALA A 40 8.41 -14.55 -1.26
CA ALA A 40 8.19 -15.86 -1.88
C ALA A 40 8.00 -16.96 -0.83
N ALA A 41 8.87 -17.00 0.20
CA ALA A 41 8.77 -17.93 1.31
C ALA A 41 7.44 -17.79 2.10
N ALA A 42 6.90 -16.58 2.20
CA ALA A 42 5.59 -16.30 2.81
C ALA A 42 4.38 -16.63 1.89
N GLY A 43 4.62 -17.17 0.69
CA GLY A 43 3.59 -17.55 -0.27
C GLY A 43 3.08 -16.40 -1.15
N ILE A 44 3.75 -15.25 -1.13
CA ILE A 44 3.40 -14.11 -1.98
C ILE A 44 3.90 -14.37 -3.40
N ARG A 45 3.04 -14.15 -4.37
CA ARG A 45 3.34 -14.33 -5.81
C ARG A 45 3.50 -13.01 -6.54
N THR A 46 2.95 -11.94 -5.99
CA THR A 46 3.04 -10.59 -6.57
C THR A 46 3.31 -9.58 -5.46
N VAL A 47 4.29 -8.72 -5.69
CA VAL A 47 4.60 -7.60 -4.79
C VAL A 47 4.37 -6.30 -5.55
N CYS A 48 3.46 -5.47 -5.05
CA CYS A 48 3.29 -4.12 -5.52
C CYS A 48 4.35 -3.24 -4.85
N VAL A 49 5.30 -2.77 -5.63
CA VAL A 49 6.38 -1.92 -5.14
C VAL A 49 5.92 -0.48 -5.16
N THR A 50 5.81 0.12 -3.99
CA THR A 50 5.17 1.40 -3.74
C THR A 50 6.11 2.38 -3.05
N PRO A 51 7.25 2.78 -3.70
CA PRO A 51 8.14 3.75 -3.09
C PRO A 51 7.40 5.05 -2.78
N HIS A 52 7.84 5.73 -1.72
CA HIS A 52 7.26 6.98 -1.30
C HIS A 52 7.37 8.07 -2.37
N PHE A 53 6.27 8.75 -2.60
CA PHE A 53 6.20 9.97 -3.38
C PHE A 53 5.70 11.12 -2.51
N TYR A 54 6.51 12.17 -2.40
CA TYR A 54 6.23 13.37 -1.64
C TYR A 54 6.07 14.57 -2.60
N PRO A 55 4.82 14.96 -2.96
CA PRO A 55 4.58 16.00 -3.98
C PRO A 55 5.21 17.37 -3.66
N HIS A 56 5.45 17.65 -2.36
CA HIS A 56 6.11 18.87 -1.92
C HIS A 56 7.65 18.84 -2.04
N ARG A 57 8.25 17.69 -2.39
CA ARG A 57 9.71 17.52 -2.49
C ARG A 57 10.17 17.36 -3.92
N GLU A 58 9.35 16.77 -4.78
CA GLU A 58 9.72 16.48 -6.16
C GLU A 58 8.51 16.44 -7.08
N SER A 59 8.72 16.58 -8.40
CA SER A 59 7.68 16.41 -9.40
C SER A 59 7.36 14.93 -9.64
N ALA A 60 6.12 14.63 -10.07
CA ALA A 60 5.74 13.27 -10.47
C ALA A 60 6.67 12.73 -11.58
N GLN A 61 7.11 13.58 -12.52
CA GLN A 61 8.02 13.17 -13.59
C GLN A 61 9.39 12.72 -13.05
N SER A 62 9.96 13.45 -12.07
CA SER A 62 11.24 13.07 -11.44
C SER A 62 11.11 11.75 -10.68
N PHE A 63 10.08 11.61 -9.89
CA PHE A 63 9.76 10.37 -9.17
C PHE A 63 9.60 9.18 -10.12
N LEU A 64 8.80 9.32 -11.17
CA LEU A 64 8.54 8.24 -12.12
C LEU A 64 9.80 7.78 -12.85
N ARG A 65 10.72 8.71 -13.18
CA ARG A 65 12.01 8.36 -13.75
C ARG A 65 12.86 7.55 -12.76
N ARG A 66 13.04 8.04 -11.53
CA ARG A 66 13.77 7.33 -10.47
C ARG A 66 13.17 5.93 -10.21
N ARG A 67 11.85 5.84 -10.06
CA ARG A 67 11.14 4.56 -9.89
C ARG A 67 11.43 3.59 -11.03
N ALA A 68 11.40 4.07 -12.28
CA ALA A 68 11.67 3.24 -13.46
C ALA A 68 13.12 2.72 -13.48
N GLU A 69 14.09 3.57 -13.18
CA GLU A 69 15.51 3.19 -13.11
C GLU A 69 15.76 2.13 -12.04
N CYS A 70 15.23 2.32 -10.82
CA CYS A 70 15.33 1.34 -9.73
C CYS A 70 14.62 0.02 -10.09
N ALA A 71 13.45 0.10 -10.73
CA ALA A 71 12.72 -1.09 -11.16
C ALA A 71 13.46 -1.85 -12.28
N GLN A 72 14.09 -1.14 -13.22
CA GLN A 72 14.92 -1.76 -14.25
C GLN A 72 16.12 -2.50 -13.64
N LEU A 73 16.80 -1.87 -12.68
CA LEU A 73 17.91 -2.49 -11.95
C LEU A 73 17.45 -3.77 -11.25
N LEU A 74 16.34 -3.72 -10.53
CA LEU A 74 15.81 -4.89 -9.82
C LEU A 74 15.40 -6.00 -10.81
N ARG A 75 14.64 -5.68 -11.84
CA ARG A 75 14.16 -6.65 -12.85
C ARG A 75 15.30 -7.39 -13.56
N ALA A 76 16.43 -6.71 -13.81
CA ALA A 76 17.61 -7.34 -14.44
C ALA A 76 18.28 -8.42 -13.58
N HIS A 77 17.98 -8.49 -12.28
CA HIS A 77 18.60 -9.40 -11.32
C HIS A 77 17.60 -10.33 -10.63
N LEU A 78 16.31 -10.29 -11.01
CA LEU A 78 15.31 -11.17 -10.40
C LEU A 78 15.57 -12.63 -10.76
N PRO A 79 15.62 -13.54 -9.76
CA PRO A 79 15.56 -14.98 -10.01
C PRO A 79 14.24 -15.37 -10.67
N GLU A 80 14.26 -16.48 -11.42
CA GLU A 80 13.06 -16.99 -12.12
C GLU A 80 11.89 -17.28 -11.17
N GLN A 81 12.19 -17.74 -9.95
CA GLN A 81 11.20 -18.06 -8.92
C GLN A 81 10.77 -16.86 -8.08
N ALA A 82 11.30 -15.67 -8.30
CA ALA A 82 10.93 -14.48 -7.54
C ALA A 82 9.45 -14.10 -7.78
N PRO A 83 8.78 -13.47 -6.81
CA PRO A 83 7.47 -12.89 -7.04
C PRO A 83 7.47 -11.89 -8.21
N GLN A 84 6.37 -11.83 -8.93
CA GLN A 84 6.18 -10.77 -9.92
C GLN A 84 6.15 -9.41 -9.20
N ILE A 85 6.78 -8.41 -9.79
CA ILE A 85 6.69 -7.03 -9.30
C ILE A 85 5.78 -6.20 -10.20
N CYS A 86 4.84 -5.47 -9.60
CA CYS A 86 4.09 -4.42 -10.27
C CYS A 86 4.42 -3.06 -9.65
N LEU A 87 4.46 -2.02 -10.46
CA LEU A 87 4.84 -0.69 -10.00
C LEU A 87 3.63 0.05 -9.45
N GLY A 88 3.83 0.77 -8.35
CA GLY A 88 2.89 1.70 -7.76
C GLY A 88 3.64 2.90 -7.16
N ALA A 89 2.99 3.61 -6.29
CA ALA A 89 3.57 4.62 -5.42
C ALA A 89 2.74 4.72 -4.15
N GLU A 90 3.39 4.92 -3.01
CA GLU A 90 2.73 5.42 -1.81
C GLU A 90 2.80 6.94 -1.84
N VAL A 91 1.66 7.57 -2.00
CA VAL A 91 1.58 9.01 -2.26
C VAL A 91 1.11 9.74 -1.02
N LEU A 92 1.97 10.58 -0.43
CA LEU A 92 1.57 11.42 0.68
C LEU A 92 0.66 12.54 0.18
N ILE A 93 -0.53 12.66 0.74
CA ILE A 93 -1.46 13.73 0.40
C ILE A 93 -0.87 15.10 0.74
N CYS A 94 -1.07 16.07 -0.13
CA CYS A 94 -0.79 17.48 0.11
C CYS A 94 -1.85 18.37 -0.56
N ASP A 95 -1.97 19.60 -0.11
CA ASP A 95 -2.94 20.56 -0.62
C ASP A 95 -2.86 20.72 -2.14
N GLY A 96 -4.01 20.65 -2.82
CA GLY A 96 -4.11 20.83 -4.28
C GLY A 96 -3.62 19.69 -5.14
N MET A 97 -3.32 18.54 -4.55
CA MET A 97 -2.77 17.37 -5.22
C MET A 97 -3.70 16.79 -6.30
N GLU A 98 -5.00 17.02 -6.22
CA GLU A 98 -5.99 16.62 -7.24
C GLU A 98 -5.70 17.23 -8.63
N ARG A 99 -4.90 18.30 -8.67
CA ARG A 99 -4.44 18.97 -9.92
C ARG A 99 -3.02 18.60 -10.34
N LEU A 100 -2.41 17.61 -9.67
CA LEU A 100 -1.03 17.20 -9.96
C LEU A 100 -0.94 16.60 -11.36
N ASP A 101 -0.10 17.18 -12.21
CA ASP A 101 0.17 16.60 -13.52
C ASP A 101 0.82 15.22 -13.40
N GLY A 102 0.24 14.24 -14.09
CA GLY A 102 0.70 12.86 -14.06
C GLY A 102 0.23 12.04 -12.86
N LEU A 103 -0.73 12.50 -12.08
CA LEU A 103 -1.28 11.78 -10.91
C LEU A 103 -1.69 10.33 -11.26
N HIS A 104 -2.36 10.11 -12.38
CA HIS A 104 -2.77 8.79 -12.86
C HIS A 104 -1.59 7.81 -13.09
N ARG A 105 -0.38 8.32 -13.37
CA ARG A 105 0.83 7.50 -13.56
C ARG A 105 1.44 7.00 -12.25
N LEU A 106 0.95 7.50 -11.11
CA LEU A 106 1.32 7.04 -9.77
C LEU A 106 0.45 5.86 -9.31
N CYS A 107 -0.67 5.61 -10.01
CA CYS A 107 -1.51 4.45 -9.75
C CYS A 107 -0.75 3.13 -9.92
N ARG A 108 -1.25 2.10 -9.29
CA ARG A 108 -0.74 0.74 -9.46
C ARG A 108 -0.82 0.33 -10.94
N GLU A 109 0.28 -0.20 -11.45
CA GLU A 109 0.42 -0.65 -12.84
C GLU A 109 -0.76 -1.54 -13.28
N GLY A 110 -1.34 -1.23 -14.43
CA GLY A 110 -2.50 -1.92 -14.97
C GLY A 110 -3.85 -1.62 -14.30
N THR A 111 -3.90 -0.60 -13.43
CA THR A 111 -5.14 -0.18 -12.75
C THR A 111 -5.24 1.34 -12.65
N ASN A 112 -6.35 1.82 -12.07
CA ASN A 112 -6.54 3.21 -11.69
C ASN A 112 -6.48 3.42 -10.17
N GLU A 113 -5.90 2.48 -9.42
CA GLU A 113 -5.82 2.55 -7.96
C GLU A 113 -4.60 3.32 -7.51
N LEU A 114 -4.81 4.38 -6.74
CA LEU A 114 -3.78 5.20 -6.10
C LEU A 114 -3.71 4.85 -4.61
N LEU A 115 -2.55 4.39 -4.15
CA LEU A 115 -2.29 4.17 -2.73
C LEU A 115 -1.95 5.52 -2.08
N LEU A 116 -2.87 6.03 -1.25
CA LEU A 116 -2.79 7.36 -0.64
C LEU A 116 -2.42 7.24 0.83
N GLU A 117 -1.35 7.91 1.23
CA GLU A 117 -0.94 8.09 2.61
C GLU A 117 -1.49 9.41 3.15
N MET A 118 -2.07 9.37 4.35
CA MET A 118 -2.52 10.55 5.09
C MET A 118 -1.46 10.94 6.14
N PRO A 119 -1.40 12.21 6.54
CA PRO A 119 -0.54 12.61 7.65
C PRO A 119 -0.87 11.88 8.95
N PHE A 120 0.15 11.57 9.77
CA PHE A 120 -0.03 10.90 11.09
C PHE A 120 -0.47 11.86 12.22
N TYR A 121 -0.65 13.13 11.91
CA TYR A 121 -1.22 14.14 12.80
C TYR A 121 -2.67 14.47 12.41
N ALA A 122 -3.32 15.33 13.17
CA ALA A 122 -4.69 15.76 12.86
C ALA A 122 -4.76 16.39 11.45
N TRP A 123 -5.73 15.96 10.64
CA TRP A 123 -5.86 16.41 9.26
C TRP A 123 -6.44 17.81 9.21
N PRO A 124 -5.72 18.82 8.70
CA PRO A 124 -6.25 20.16 8.47
C PRO A 124 -7.45 20.14 7.48
N ALA A 125 -8.25 21.19 7.50
CA ALA A 125 -9.39 21.30 6.57
C ALA A 125 -8.94 21.21 5.11
N SER A 126 -7.86 21.88 4.72
CA SER A 126 -7.30 21.83 3.37
C SER A 126 -6.92 20.42 2.90
N VAL A 127 -6.34 19.60 3.78
CA VAL A 127 -6.03 18.19 3.49
C VAL A 127 -7.30 17.38 3.33
N ARG A 128 -8.32 17.62 4.16
CA ARG A 128 -9.63 16.95 4.02
C ARG A 128 -10.32 17.33 2.71
N ASP A 129 -10.32 18.62 2.36
CA ASP A 129 -10.89 19.12 1.11
C ASP A 129 -10.19 18.48 -0.09
N THR A 130 -8.85 18.43 -0.09
CA THR A 130 -8.08 17.73 -1.12
C THR A 130 -8.42 16.25 -1.20
N LEU A 131 -8.58 15.56 -0.06
CA LEU A 131 -8.97 14.16 -0.04
C LEU A 131 -10.33 13.96 -0.73
N TYR A 132 -11.34 14.79 -0.41
CA TYR A 132 -12.66 14.68 -1.04
C TYR A 132 -12.61 15.02 -2.53
N HIS A 133 -11.83 16.02 -2.95
CA HIS A 133 -11.61 16.29 -4.37
C HIS A 133 -10.95 15.08 -5.09
N LEU A 134 -10.00 14.38 -4.46
CA LEU A 134 -9.43 13.16 -5.01
C LEU A 134 -10.45 12.03 -5.12
N LEU A 135 -11.35 11.90 -4.13
CA LEU A 135 -12.41 10.88 -4.14
C LEU A 135 -13.47 11.15 -5.24
N ASP A 136 -13.64 12.40 -5.66
CA ASP A 136 -14.55 12.80 -6.73
C ASP A 136 -13.96 12.57 -8.14
N LEU A 137 -12.67 12.27 -8.27
CA LEU A 137 -12.06 11.95 -9.56
C LEU A 137 -12.66 10.65 -10.12
N GLN A 138 -13.11 10.69 -11.38
CA GLN A 138 -13.78 9.54 -12.02
C GLN A 138 -12.81 8.49 -12.56
N ASP A 139 -11.57 8.90 -12.80
CA ASP A 139 -10.52 8.09 -13.43
C ASP A 139 -9.49 7.54 -12.45
N ILE A 140 -9.57 7.89 -11.16
CA ILE A 140 -8.69 7.41 -10.08
C ILE A 140 -9.53 6.84 -8.94
N GLN A 141 -9.13 5.68 -8.44
CA GLN A 141 -9.70 5.07 -7.25
C GLN A 141 -8.68 5.16 -6.10
N ILE A 142 -9.03 5.88 -5.06
CA ILE A 142 -8.19 5.96 -3.86
C ILE A 142 -8.26 4.66 -3.07
N VAL A 143 -7.10 4.13 -2.66
CA VAL A 143 -6.93 3.08 -1.66
C VAL A 143 -6.16 3.71 -0.51
N LEU A 144 -6.74 3.73 0.70
CA LEU A 144 -6.09 4.35 1.86
C LEU A 144 -5.01 3.44 2.43
N ALA A 145 -3.77 3.90 2.45
CA ALA A 145 -2.61 3.17 2.98
C ALA A 145 -2.72 2.96 4.50
N HIS A 146 -2.26 1.81 4.97
CA HIS A 146 -2.13 1.43 6.41
C HIS A 146 -3.16 2.09 7.34
N ALA A 147 -4.45 1.93 6.96
CA ALA A 147 -5.57 2.61 7.61
C ALA A 147 -5.65 2.39 9.14
N GLU A 148 -5.05 1.32 9.64
CA GLU A 148 -4.96 1.05 11.08
C GLU A 148 -4.12 2.06 11.86
N ARG A 149 -3.27 2.84 11.19
CA ARG A 149 -2.41 3.84 11.83
C ARG A 149 -3.13 5.15 12.17
N TYR A 150 -4.29 5.39 11.56
CA TYR A 150 -5.02 6.64 11.71
C TYR A 150 -6.08 6.58 12.83
N PRO A 151 -6.51 7.75 13.34
CA PRO A 151 -7.58 7.82 14.33
C PRO A 151 -8.87 7.16 13.83
N ALA A 152 -9.52 6.39 14.71
CA ALA A 152 -10.72 5.64 14.34
C ALA A 152 -11.88 6.53 13.86
N ALA A 153 -11.98 7.76 14.37
CA ALA A 153 -13.02 8.70 13.98
C ALA A 153 -12.89 9.12 12.49
N ASP A 154 -11.66 9.43 12.06
CA ASP A 154 -11.37 9.84 10.69
C ASP A 154 -11.63 8.67 9.71
N ILE A 155 -11.13 7.47 10.02
CA ILE A 155 -11.38 6.29 9.20
C ILE A 155 -12.86 5.90 9.18
N GLY A 156 -13.57 6.06 10.29
CA GLY A 156 -15.00 5.73 10.36
C GLY A 156 -15.85 6.49 9.34
N GLN A 157 -15.49 7.75 9.02
CA GLN A 157 -16.17 8.51 7.97
C GLN A 157 -15.82 7.94 6.59
N LEU A 158 -14.54 7.77 6.28
CA LEU A 158 -14.09 7.25 4.99
C LEU A 158 -14.66 5.84 4.68
N VAL A 159 -14.78 5.00 5.71
CA VAL A 159 -15.44 3.69 5.57
C VAL A 159 -16.91 3.84 5.19
N ARG A 160 -17.64 4.80 5.79
CA ARG A 160 -19.05 5.09 5.41
C ARG A 160 -19.15 5.59 3.97
N ASP A 161 -18.20 6.40 3.55
CA ASP A 161 -18.10 6.95 2.19
C ASP A 161 -17.65 5.88 1.16
N GLY A 162 -17.28 4.67 1.63
CA GLY A 162 -16.96 3.54 0.78
C GLY A 162 -15.51 3.52 0.29
N VAL A 163 -14.60 4.27 0.93
CA VAL A 163 -13.18 4.31 0.58
C VAL A 163 -12.53 2.95 0.89
N PRO A 164 -11.89 2.28 -0.08
CA PRO A 164 -11.17 1.04 0.15
C PRO A 164 -9.96 1.24 1.07
N LEU A 165 -9.80 0.32 2.03
CA LEU A 165 -8.67 0.33 2.94
C LEU A 165 -7.60 -0.68 2.54
N GLN A 166 -6.33 -0.29 2.64
CA GLN A 166 -5.21 -1.20 2.77
C GLN A 166 -4.80 -1.26 4.25
N LEU A 167 -4.54 -2.47 4.75
CA LEU A 167 -4.02 -2.71 6.10
C LEU A 167 -2.64 -3.36 6.02
N ASN A 168 -1.76 -3.01 6.95
CA ASN A 168 -0.53 -3.77 7.13
C ASN A 168 -0.80 -5.11 7.83
N ALA A 169 -0.23 -6.19 7.32
CA ALA A 169 -0.41 -7.52 7.89
C ALA A 169 -0.08 -7.57 9.40
N ALA A 170 0.91 -6.79 9.82
CA ALA A 170 1.31 -6.65 11.22
C ALA A 170 0.18 -6.16 12.15
N CYS A 171 -0.83 -5.45 11.64
CA CYS A 171 -1.93 -4.96 12.48
C CYS A 171 -2.78 -6.10 13.08
N LEU A 172 -2.84 -7.25 12.37
CA LEU A 172 -3.58 -8.42 12.82
C LEU A 172 -2.80 -9.27 13.83
N THR A 173 -1.49 -9.11 13.91
CA THR A 173 -0.65 -9.78 14.91
C THR A 173 -0.58 -8.99 16.23
N LYS A 174 -0.83 -7.68 16.20
CA LYS A 174 -0.77 -6.78 17.36
C LYS A 174 -2.15 -6.65 18.03
N PRO A 175 -2.28 -6.93 19.35
CA PRO A 175 -3.57 -6.90 20.04
C PRO A 175 -4.32 -5.57 19.94
N LEU A 176 -3.58 -4.45 19.94
CA LEU A 176 -4.15 -3.10 19.96
C LEU A 176 -5.04 -2.82 18.73
N HIS A 177 -4.63 -3.26 17.55
CA HIS A 177 -5.35 -2.98 16.30
C HIS A 177 -6.23 -4.12 15.83
N ARG A 178 -5.94 -5.36 16.26
CA ARG A 178 -6.54 -6.59 15.75
C ARG A 178 -8.06 -6.57 15.70
N LYS A 179 -8.72 -6.17 16.81
CA LYS A 179 -10.20 -6.19 16.88
C LYS A 179 -10.81 -5.28 15.80
N ARG A 180 -10.33 -4.06 15.70
CA ARG A 180 -10.79 -3.06 14.71
C ARG A 180 -10.55 -3.54 13.28
N CYS A 181 -9.33 -4.01 12.99
CA CYS A 181 -8.96 -4.49 11.67
C CYS A 181 -9.79 -5.70 11.23
N LEU A 182 -10.04 -6.67 12.13
CA LEU A 182 -10.92 -7.81 11.84
C LEU A 182 -12.37 -7.37 11.58
N THR A 183 -12.86 -6.35 12.29
CA THR A 183 -14.19 -5.79 12.01
C THR A 183 -14.23 -5.19 10.60
N TRP A 184 -13.27 -4.36 10.22
CA TRP A 184 -13.21 -3.78 8.87
C TRP A 184 -13.09 -4.83 7.77
N ILE A 185 -12.34 -5.91 8.01
CA ILE A 185 -12.24 -7.03 7.06
C ILE A 185 -13.61 -7.71 6.92
N LYS A 186 -14.28 -8.05 8.02
CA LYS A 186 -15.61 -8.65 8.00
C LYS A 186 -16.66 -7.79 7.30
N ASP A 187 -16.57 -6.49 7.48
CA ASP A 187 -17.48 -5.51 6.88
C ASP A 187 -17.16 -5.23 5.39
N GLY A 188 -16.14 -5.91 4.82
CA GLY A 188 -15.74 -5.74 3.42
C GLY A 188 -15.15 -4.36 3.09
N CYS A 189 -14.60 -3.67 4.11
CA CYS A 189 -13.98 -2.35 3.94
C CYS A 189 -12.51 -2.46 3.52
N VAL A 190 -11.86 -3.57 3.85
CA VAL A 190 -10.46 -3.84 3.50
C VAL A 190 -10.40 -4.50 2.14
N ARG A 191 -9.67 -3.88 1.22
CA ARG A 191 -9.47 -4.41 -0.12
C ARG A 191 -8.15 -5.16 -0.24
N TYR A 192 -7.11 -4.69 0.44
CA TYR A 192 -5.76 -5.21 0.32
C TYR A 192 -5.04 -5.31 1.66
N LEU A 193 -4.11 -6.27 1.70
CA LEU A 193 -3.06 -6.31 2.72
C LEU A 193 -1.74 -5.84 2.10
N GLY A 194 -0.88 -5.25 2.92
CA GLY A 194 0.49 -4.90 2.59
C GLY A 194 1.46 -5.33 3.68
N SER A 195 2.70 -5.60 3.33
CA SER A 195 3.76 -5.82 4.32
C SER A 195 4.27 -4.50 4.89
N ASP A 196 4.29 -3.47 4.06
CA ASP A 196 4.95 -2.19 4.33
C ASP A 196 6.41 -2.40 4.77
N ILE A 197 7.07 -3.38 4.10
CA ILE A 197 8.45 -3.74 4.43
C ILE A 197 9.42 -2.67 3.92
N HIS A 198 10.23 -2.16 4.84
CA HIS A 198 11.30 -1.21 4.53
C HIS A 198 12.68 -1.83 4.66
N MET A 199 12.87 -2.70 5.64
CA MET A 199 14.14 -3.34 5.94
C MET A 199 13.96 -4.84 6.14
N LEU A 200 15.06 -5.58 6.14
CA LEU A 200 15.06 -6.99 6.54
C LEU A 200 14.61 -7.10 7.99
N GLY A 201 13.48 -7.74 8.23
CA GLY A 201 12.88 -7.84 9.57
C GLY A 201 11.62 -8.70 9.59
N SER A 202 10.69 -8.37 10.49
CA SER A 202 9.51 -9.19 10.76
C SER A 202 8.38 -9.06 9.72
N GLY A 203 8.45 -8.20 8.73
CA GLY A 203 7.34 -7.88 7.82
C GLY A 203 6.62 -9.12 7.27
N TYR A 204 7.34 -10.03 6.65
CA TYR A 204 6.75 -11.26 6.10
C TYR A 204 6.49 -12.37 7.14
N GLN A 205 7.14 -12.35 8.31
CA GLN A 205 6.75 -13.22 9.43
C GLN A 205 5.38 -12.83 9.99
N ASP A 206 5.07 -11.55 10.00
CA ASP A 206 3.74 -11.06 10.36
C ASP A 206 2.72 -11.42 9.29
N TRP A 207 3.11 -11.45 8.02
CA TRP A 207 2.26 -11.90 6.92
C TRP A 207 1.79 -13.34 7.09
N GLU A 208 2.70 -14.28 7.36
CA GLU A 208 2.34 -15.67 7.61
C GLU A 208 1.39 -15.83 8.80
N LYS A 209 1.65 -15.11 9.91
CA LYS A 209 0.77 -15.11 11.08
C LYS A 209 -0.61 -14.55 10.75
N CYS A 210 -0.65 -13.46 9.95
CA CYS A 210 -1.87 -12.86 9.46
C CYS A 210 -2.67 -13.83 8.61
N ALA A 211 -2.03 -14.49 7.63
CA ALA A 211 -2.66 -15.47 6.75
C ALA A 211 -3.31 -16.61 7.54
N ARG A 212 -2.57 -17.24 8.46
CA ARG A 212 -3.10 -18.30 9.34
C ARG A 212 -4.28 -17.82 10.21
N LEU A 213 -4.26 -16.56 10.65
CA LEU A 213 -5.35 -15.99 11.44
C LEU A 213 -6.62 -15.80 10.60
N LEU A 214 -6.47 -15.32 9.37
CA LEU A 214 -7.59 -15.09 8.45
C LEU A 214 -8.23 -16.40 8.01
N GLU A 215 -7.44 -17.40 7.61
CA GLU A 215 -7.90 -18.75 7.27
C GLU A 215 -8.73 -19.39 8.41
N LYS A 216 -8.29 -19.20 9.66
CA LYS A 216 -8.98 -19.74 10.83
C LYS A 216 -10.28 -19.01 11.19
N ARG A 217 -10.39 -17.72 10.89
CA ARG A 217 -11.48 -16.85 11.36
C ARG A 217 -12.46 -16.44 10.28
N MET A 218 -12.09 -16.62 9.02
CA MET A 218 -12.87 -16.24 7.86
C MET A 218 -12.86 -17.37 6.82
N PRO A 219 -13.40 -18.56 7.19
CA PRO A 219 -13.46 -19.70 6.30
C PRO A 219 -14.37 -19.47 5.09
#